data_c419a816f420b5ef0e36a6fb0b10a958
#
_entry.id   c419a816f420b5ef0e36a6fb0b10a958
#
_cell.length_a   1.000
_cell.length_b   1.000
_cell.length_c   1.000
_cell.angle_alpha   90.00
_cell.angle_beta   90.00
_cell.angle_gamma   90.00
#
_symmetry.space_group_name_H-M   'P 1'
#
loop_
_entity.id
_entity.type
_entity.pdbx_description
1 polymer ?
#
loop_
_entity_poly.entity_id
_entity_poly.type
_entity_poly.pdbx_seq_one_letter_code
_entity_poly.pdbx_strand_id
1 'polypeptide(L)'
;MRLALPDLLATRKGRLTAFFLLYVTEGIPLGFTATAIAAQMRRQGLGPAAIGAFVGSLYLPWAFKWAVGPFVDTISSDRFGRRRTWIFAMQLGMIATLFVAMGIDFVHQIALFTAVIFVHNAFAATMDVAIDALAVNVLPEHERGSANGFMFAGASIGQTIGGAGVLFLTAVMPFASTYFFVAASIFAITLFVVLPLRETAMTAAEAKIHAARNVAVELKRFVSEAWTAFTGSRAALVGVLAALLPAGAYALSLALQSNLAVELGLDDNEIAQLNLISTVIYAPFCILGGFLSDRFGRRRTLALFVFLTVLPTLWLAWVMWKAGWIEPVDINAPNRPHPSQWLLITFWAATIIYNIFQGLYYGIRAALYMDITTPAVAATQFTAYMALLNLCISYTSTWQGWAVERIGYPSTLLLDSIVGLFGLLLLPLMRPPRPKAGEATAAAVTA
;
A
#
# COMPACT_ATOMS: atom_id res chain seq x y z
N MET A 1 38.82 -8.54 14.04
CA MET A 1 38.68 -7.62 12.89
C MET A 1 37.20 -7.17 12.89
N ARG A 2 36.88 -5.97 13.39
CA ARG A 2 35.53 -5.43 13.31
C ARG A 2 35.30 -5.00 11.86
N LEU A 3 34.52 -5.73 11.11
CA LEU A 3 33.98 -5.26 9.82
C LEU A 3 33.20 -3.97 10.09
N ALA A 4 33.87 -2.83 9.95
CA ALA A 4 33.25 -1.54 10.04
C ALA A 4 32.43 -1.34 8.75
N LEU A 5 31.18 -1.80 8.74
CA LEU A 5 30.28 -1.49 7.65
C LEU A 5 30.13 0.05 7.56
N PRO A 6 30.16 0.60 6.32
CA PRO A 6 30.05 2.05 6.13
C PRO A 6 28.72 2.57 6.64
N ASP A 7 28.74 3.73 7.29
CA ASP A 7 27.52 4.44 7.66
C ASP A 7 26.80 4.95 6.40
N LEU A 8 25.70 4.31 6.05
CA LEU A 8 24.93 4.68 4.86
C LEU A 8 24.31 6.07 4.97
N LEU A 9 24.06 6.59 6.18
CA LEU A 9 23.46 7.92 6.36
C LEU A 9 24.47 9.05 6.13
N ALA A 10 25.77 8.78 6.14
CA ALA A 10 26.81 9.79 6.00
C ALA A 10 26.86 10.46 4.60
N THR A 11 26.44 9.77 3.54
CA THR A 11 26.49 10.27 2.17
C THR A 11 25.12 10.28 1.51
N ARG A 12 24.92 11.18 0.52
CA ARG A 12 23.67 11.24 -0.25
C ARG A 12 23.34 9.89 -0.91
N LYS A 13 24.30 9.27 -1.60
CA LYS A 13 24.11 7.96 -2.23
C LYS A 13 23.75 6.89 -1.21
N GLY A 14 24.43 6.89 -0.07
CA GLY A 14 24.16 5.97 1.03
C GLY A 14 22.74 6.17 1.60
N ARG A 15 22.30 7.41 1.83
CA ARG A 15 20.93 7.70 2.30
C ARG A 15 19.88 7.19 1.31
N LEU A 16 20.02 7.50 0.02
CA LEU A 16 19.07 7.03 -1.00
C LEU A 16 19.02 5.49 -1.07
N THR A 17 20.18 4.82 -1.00
CA THR A 17 20.26 3.35 -0.97
C THR A 17 19.63 2.77 0.30
N ALA A 18 19.91 3.37 1.47
CA ALA A 18 19.34 2.91 2.73
C ALA A 18 17.80 3.00 2.72
N PHE A 19 17.24 4.15 2.33
CA PHE A 19 15.79 4.32 2.29
C PHE A 19 15.13 3.45 1.22
N PHE A 20 15.76 3.26 0.06
CA PHE A 20 15.31 2.30 -0.94
C PHE A 20 15.21 0.89 -0.36
N LEU A 21 16.29 0.38 0.28
CA LEU A 21 16.34 -0.97 0.84
C LEU A 21 15.39 -1.13 2.05
N LEU A 22 15.22 -0.11 2.87
CA LEU A 22 14.25 -0.12 3.97
C LEU A 22 12.82 -0.27 3.44
N TYR A 23 12.47 0.41 2.35
CA TYR A 23 11.17 0.27 1.72
C TYR A 23 11.00 -1.05 0.93
N VAL A 24 12.09 -1.66 0.48
CA VAL A 24 12.04 -3.05 -0.03
C VAL A 24 11.54 -3.99 1.07
N THR A 25 11.95 -3.82 2.36
CA THR A 25 11.44 -4.65 3.47
C THR A 25 9.99 -4.37 3.83
N GLU A 26 9.42 -3.25 3.42
CA GLU A 26 7.99 -2.97 3.50
C GLU A 26 7.22 -3.68 2.38
N GLY A 27 7.75 -3.61 1.17
CA GLY A 27 7.09 -4.17 -0.02
C GLY A 27 7.07 -5.70 -0.05
N ILE A 28 8.17 -6.38 0.32
CA ILE A 28 8.27 -7.84 0.24
C ILE A 28 7.13 -8.54 1.02
N PRO A 29 6.84 -8.21 2.29
CA PRO A 29 5.75 -8.84 3.02
C PRO A 29 4.38 -8.56 2.41
N LEU A 30 4.15 -7.35 1.92
CA LEU A 30 2.88 -6.99 1.30
C LEU A 30 2.66 -7.79 0.01
N GLY A 31 3.66 -7.89 -0.86
CA GLY A 31 3.60 -8.73 -2.06
C GLY A 31 3.39 -10.20 -1.72
N PHE A 32 4.10 -10.72 -0.72
CA PHE A 32 3.95 -12.09 -0.27
C PHE A 32 2.54 -12.38 0.24
N THR A 33 2.00 -11.53 1.10
CA THR A 33 0.70 -11.77 1.73
C THR A 33 -0.47 -11.47 0.79
N ALA A 34 -0.46 -10.36 0.08
CA ALA A 34 -1.57 -9.94 -0.76
C ALA A 34 -1.62 -10.64 -2.13
N THR A 35 -0.49 -11.20 -2.61
CA THR A 35 -0.41 -11.85 -3.92
C THR A 35 -0.14 -13.35 -3.78
N ALA A 36 1.03 -13.74 -3.24
CA ALA A 36 1.44 -15.14 -3.25
C ALA A 36 0.57 -16.00 -2.29
N ILE A 37 0.37 -15.55 -1.05
CA ILE A 37 -0.52 -16.26 -0.10
C ILE A 37 -1.97 -16.26 -0.59
N ALA A 38 -2.48 -15.13 -1.11
CA ALA A 38 -3.85 -15.06 -1.63
C ALA A 38 -4.08 -16.04 -2.79
N ALA A 39 -3.12 -16.15 -3.73
CA ALA A 39 -3.17 -17.14 -4.82
C ALA A 39 -3.14 -18.57 -4.26
N GLN A 40 -2.26 -18.83 -3.30
CA GLN A 40 -2.15 -20.15 -2.67
C GLN A 40 -3.40 -20.53 -1.86
N MET A 41 -4.01 -19.58 -1.15
CA MET A 41 -5.30 -19.78 -0.48
C MET A 41 -6.37 -20.22 -1.49
N ARG A 42 -6.44 -19.55 -2.65
CA ARG A 42 -7.39 -19.91 -3.69
C ARG A 42 -7.12 -21.31 -4.26
N ARG A 43 -5.84 -21.66 -4.50
CA ARG A 43 -5.44 -23.02 -4.97
C ARG A 43 -5.83 -24.12 -3.98
N GLN A 44 -5.89 -23.81 -2.70
CA GLN A 44 -6.32 -24.76 -1.66
C GLN A 44 -7.84 -24.74 -1.42
N GLY A 45 -8.60 -24.02 -2.25
CA GLY A 45 -10.06 -24.07 -2.25
C GLY A 45 -10.76 -23.02 -1.39
N LEU A 46 -10.04 -22.08 -0.77
CA LEU A 46 -10.71 -21.00 -0.03
C LEU A 46 -11.53 -20.11 -0.99
N GLY A 47 -12.73 -19.72 -0.54
CA GLY A 47 -13.62 -18.86 -1.30
C GLY A 47 -13.16 -17.41 -1.39
N PRO A 48 -13.66 -16.66 -2.39
CA PRO A 48 -13.33 -15.25 -2.59
C PRO A 48 -13.64 -14.37 -1.37
N ALA A 49 -14.71 -14.65 -0.60
CA ALA A 49 -15.04 -13.91 0.61
C ALA A 49 -13.96 -14.05 1.69
N ALA A 50 -13.48 -15.27 1.94
CA ALA A 50 -12.43 -15.52 2.94
C ALA A 50 -11.12 -14.83 2.53
N ILE A 51 -10.74 -14.91 1.26
CA ILE A 51 -9.52 -14.30 0.73
C ILE A 51 -9.66 -12.77 0.70
N GLY A 52 -10.82 -12.25 0.31
CA GLY A 52 -11.11 -10.81 0.35
C GLY A 52 -11.01 -10.23 1.76
N ALA A 53 -11.56 -10.92 2.76
CA ALA A 53 -11.46 -10.55 4.17
C ALA A 53 -10.01 -10.63 4.67
N PHE A 54 -9.26 -11.68 4.32
CA PHE A 54 -7.84 -11.82 4.63
C PHE A 54 -7.05 -10.65 4.05
N VAL A 55 -7.12 -10.40 2.74
CA VAL A 55 -6.38 -9.30 2.09
C VAL A 55 -6.85 -7.94 2.61
N GLY A 56 -8.14 -7.75 2.87
CA GLY A 56 -8.67 -6.54 3.49
C GLY A 56 -8.04 -6.28 4.86
N SER A 57 -7.85 -7.32 5.68
CA SER A 57 -7.23 -7.20 7.00
C SER A 57 -5.78 -6.69 6.97
N LEU A 58 -5.05 -6.92 5.86
CA LEU A 58 -3.65 -6.48 5.73
C LEU A 58 -3.50 -4.96 5.76
N TYR A 59 -4.51 -4.23 5.31
CA TYR A 59 -4.49 -2.76 5.22
C TYR A 59 -4.98 -2.06 6.49
N LEU A 60 -5.60 -2.78 7.44
CA LEU A 60 -6.07 -2.18 8.69
C LEU A 60 -4.96 -1.59 9.55
N PRO A 61 -3.81 -2.26 9.77
CA PRO A 61 -2.70 -1.63 10.50
C PRO A 61 -2.22 -0.33 9.86
N TRP A 62 -2.20 -0.26 8.53
CA TRP A 62 -1.84 0.94 7.77
C TRP A 62 -2.87 2.06 7.89
N ALA A 63 -4.16 1.71 8.03
CA ALA A 63 -5.22 2.68 8.31
C ALA A 63 -5.10 3.32 9.71
N PHE A 64 -4.47 2.61 10.65
CA PHE A 64 -4.31 3.07 12.03
C PHE A 64 -2.86 3.43 12.40
N LYS A 65 -1.91 3.45 11.43
CA LYS A 65 -0.49 3.74 11.69
C LYS A 65 -0.24 5.10 12.35
N TRP A 66 -1.14 6.07 12.18
CA TRP A 66 -1.10 7.37 12.84
C TRP A 66 -1.09 7.27 14.38
N ALA A 67 -1.75 6.26 14.94
CA ALA A 67 -1.78 6.04 16.39
C ALA A 67 -0.44 5.56 16.95
N VAL A 68 0.43 5.00 16.11
CA VAL A 68 1.74 4.48 16.49
C VAL A 68 2.80 5.58 16.55
N GLY A 69 2.65 6.66 15.79
CA GLY A 69 3.59 7.78 15.75
C GLY A 69 4.03 8.27 17.13
N PRO A 70 3.09 8.62 18.04
CA PRO A 70 3.43 9.04 19.40
C PRO A 70 4.25 8.02 20.22
N PHE A 71 4.07 6.72 19.99
CA PHE A 71 4.89 5.68 20.64
C PHE A 71 6.32 5.68 20.10
N VAL A 72 6.47 5.71 18.77
CA VAL A 72 7.77 5.78 18.10
C VAL A 72 8.52 7.05 18.48
N ASP A 73 7.81 8.16 18.70
CA ASP A 73 8.39 9.43 19.11
C ASP A 73 8.77 9.51 20.59
N THR A 74 8.09 8.76 21.46
CA THR A 74 8.24 8.86 22.91
C THR A 74 9.11 7.76 23.49
N ILE A 75 8.99 6.53 22.97
CA ILE A 75 9.75 5.38 23.44
C ILE A 75 10.98 5.22 22.57
N SER A 76 12.16 5.48 23.11
CA SER A 76 13.41 5.41 22.34
C SER A 76 14.58 4.93 23.20
N SER A 77 15.63 4.44 22.52
CA SER A 77 16.88 4.05 23.14
C SER A 77 18.01 4.89 22.55
N ASP A 78 18.66 5.71 23.39
CA ASP A 78 19.82 6.51 22.97
C ASP A 78 21.06 5.63 22.67
N ARG A 79 21.10 4.42 23.22
CA ARG A 79 22.22 3.49 23.08
C ARG A 79 22.29 2.84 21.70
N PHE A 80 21.13 2.55 21.08
CA PHE A 80 21.04 1.90 19.77
C PHE A 80 20.58 2.82 18.63
N GLY A 81 20.18 4.05 18.94
CA GLY A 81 19.49 4.95 18.03
C GLY A 81 17.98 4.87 18.18
N ARG A 82 17.31 6.02 18.13
CA ARG A 82 15.87 6.12 18.43
C ARG A 82 15.00 5.37 17.43
N ARG A 83 15.16 5.68 16.15
CA ARG A 83 14.36 5.09 15.07
C ARG A 83 14.89 3.73 14.66
N ARG A 84 16.21 3.57 14.67
CA ARG A 84 16.86 2.30 14.39
C ARG A 84 16.40 1.17 15.32
N THR A 85 16.22 1.45 16.61
CA THR A 85 15.70 0.45 17.57
C THR A 85 14.33 -0.05 17.18
N TRP A 86 13.42 0.86 16.79
CA TRP A 86 12.11 0.50 16.31
C TRP A 86 12.16 -0.31 15.02
N ILE A 87 12.89 0.16 14.00
CA ILE A 87 13.05 -0.57 12.74
C ILE A 87 13.57 -1.98 12.98
N PHE A 88 14.63 -2.12 13.79
CA PHE A 88 15.21 -3.41 14.13
C PHE A 88 14.21 -4.33 14.87
N ALA A 89 13.55 -3.84 15.91
CA ALA A 89 12.59 -4.62 16.69
C ALA A 89 11.39 -5.06 15.83
N MET A 90 10.88 -4.18 14.96
CA MET A 90 9.75 -4.50 14.08
C MET A 90 10.13 -5.53 13.02
N GLN A 91 11.32 -5.44 12.43
CA GLN A 91 11.80 -6.45 11.48
C GLN A 91 11.99 -7.82 12.13
N LEU A 92 12.48 -7.87 13.36
CA LEU A 92 12.52 -9.13 14.12
C LEU A 92 11.12 -9.69 14.42
N GLY A 93 10.18 -8.82 14.77
CA GLY A 93 8.78 -9.20 14.96
C GLY A 93 8.14 -9.74 13.67
N MET A 94 8.43 -9.12 12.52
CA MET A 94 8.00 -9.61 11.21
C MET A 94 8.58 -10.99 10.89
N ILE A 95 9.87 -11.22 11.13
CA ILE A 95 10.52 -12.52 10.93
C ILE A 95 9.90 -13.58 11.85
N ALA A 96 9.71 -13.26 13.13
CA ALA A 96 9.11 -14.19 14.10
C ALA A 96 7.68 -14.59 13.70
N THR A 97 6.87 -13.62 13.29
CA THR A 97 5.49 -13.90 12.85
C THR A 97 5.41 -14.68 11.55
N LEU A 98 6.37 -14.55 10.63
CA LEU A 98 6.46 -15.41 9.44
C LEU A 98 6.72 -16.88 9.82
N PHE A 99 7.62 -17.14 10.77
CA PHE A 99 7.86 -18.52 11.25
C PHE A 99 6.65 -19.10 11.97
N VAL A 100 5.92 -18.29 12.74
CA VAL A 100 4.65 -18.74 13.35
C VAL A 100 3.62 -19.05 12.26
N ALA A 101 3.44 -18.16 11.26
CA ALA A 101 2.49 -18.33 10.19
C ALA A 101 2.77 -19.57 9.33
N MET A 102 4.05 -19.89 9.10
CA MET A 102 4.47 -21.08 8.35
C MET A 102 3.96 -22.39 8.97
N GLY A 103 3.80 -22.44 10.30
CA GLY A 103 3.29 -23.60 11.02
C GLY A 103 1.78 -23.71 11.09
N ILE A 104 1.03 -22.74 10.56
CA ILE A 104 -0.44 -22.72 10.63
C ILE A 104 -1.04 -23.18 9.31
N ASP A 105 -1.93 -24.16 9.37
CA ASP A 105 -2.76 -24.54 8.25
C ASP A 105 -3.85 -23.50 8.01
N PHE A 106 -3.65 -22.63 7.03
CA PHE A 106 -4.58 -21.54 6.76
C PHE A 106 -5.92 -22.00 6.14
N VAL A 107 -6.05 -23.24 5.68
CA VAL A 107 -7.35 -23.79 5.21
C VAL A 107 -8.24 -24.09 6.41
N HIS A 108 -7.72 -24.79 7.40
CA HIS A 108 -8.48 -25.19 8.59
C HIS A 108 -8.45 -24.15 9.72
N GLN A 109 -7.48 -23.26 9.73
CA GLN A 109 -7.23 -22.28 10.80
C GLN A 109 -7.14 -20.85 10.26
N ILE A 110 -7.97 -20.48 9.29
CA ILE A 110 -7.92 -19.19 8.59
C ILE A 110 -7.97 -17.99 9.56
N ALA A 111 -8.77 -18.06 10.61
CA ALA A 111 -8.87 -16.97 11.59
C ALA A 111 -7.56 -16.76 12.36
N LEU A 112 -6.91 -17.85 12.80
CA LEU A 112 -5.62 -17.80 13.49
C LEU A 112 -4.52 -17.31 12.55
N PHE A 113 -4.49 -17.83 11.32
CA PHE A 113 -3.54 -17.39 10.30
C PHE A 113 -3.69 -15.90 10.00
N THR A 114 -4.92 -15.43 9.76
CA THR A 114 -5.22 -14.01 9.54
C THR A 114 -4.79 -13.15 10.73
N ALA A 115 -5.02 -13.59 11.97
CA ALA A 115 -4.60 -12.86 13.16
C ALA A 115 -3.06 -12.73 13.24
N VAL A 116 -2.31 -13.80 12.95
CA VAL A 116 -0.83 -13.75 12.94
C VAL A 116 -0.32 -12.84 11.83
N ILE A 117 -0.89 -12.92 10.63
CA ILE A 117 -0.51 -12.04 9.52
C ILE A 117 -0.94 -10.59 9.78
N PHE A 118 -2.06 -10.35 10.46
CA PHE A 118 -2.43 -9.01 10.93
C PHE A 118 -1.38 -8.42 11.85
N VAL A 119 -0.90 -9.20 12.84
CA VAL A 119 0.20 -8.78 13.74
C VAL A 119 1.49 -8.54 12.95
N HIS A 120 1.80 -9.39 11.95
CA HIS A 120 2.92 -9.18 11.04
C HIS A 120 2.83 -7.82 10.32
N ASN A 121 1.66 -7.49 9.78
CA ASN A 121 1.44 -6.20 9.12
C ASN A 121 1.42 -5.01 10.11
N ALA A 122 1.02 -5.22 11.37
CA ALA A 122 1.15 -4.20 12.40
C ALA A 122 2.63 -3.88 12.70
N PHE A 123 3.51 -4.88 12.71
CA PHE A 123 4.96 -4.64 12.78
C PHE A 123 5.46 -3.90 11.55
N ALA A 124 5.02 -4.27 10.33
CA ALA A 124 5.40 -3.59 9.10
C ALA A 124 4.96 -2.11 9.09
N ALA A 125 3.71 -1.83 9.44
CA ALA A 125 3.18 -0.46 9.53
C ALA A 125 3.88 0.38 10.61
N THR A 126 4.27 -0.23 11.74
CA THR A 126 5.04 0.43 12.80
C THR A 126 6.47 0.72 12.33
N MET A 127 7.08 -0.21 11.60
CA MET A 127 8.40 -0.04 10.99
C MET A 127 8.40 1.15 10.02
N ASP A 128 7.38 1.25 9.17
CA ASP A 128 7.22 2.34 8.20
C ASP A 128 7.18 3.71 8.89
N VAL A 129 6.39 3.85 9.97
CA VAL A 129 6.37 5.08 10.78
C VAL A 129 7.77 5.43 11.30
N ALA A 130 8.55 4.44 11.73
CA ALA A 130 9.91 4.68 12.22
C ALA A 130 10.87 5.05 11.08
N ILE A 131 10.73 4.47 9.88
CA ILE A 131 11.52 4.81 8.68
C ILE A 131 11.19 6.24 8.23
N ASP A 132 9.91 6.62 8.17
CA ASP A 132 9.47 7.95 7.81
C ASP A 132 10.02 9.01 8.79
N ALA A 133 9.96 8.72 10.09
CA ALA A 133 10.53 9.57 11.12
C ALA A 133 12.07 9.68 11.02
N LEU A 134 12.76 8.59 10.65
CA LEU A 134 14.20 8.62 10.36
C LEU A 134 14.48 9.51 9.15
N ALA A 135 13.71 9.35 8.06
CA ALA A 135 13.87 10.14 6.84
C ALA A 135 13.73 11.65 7.10
N VAL A 136 12.71 12.06 7.85
CA VAL A 136 12.52 13.47 8.22
C VAL A 136 13.70 14.03 9.00
N ASN A 137 14.32 13.23 9.87
CA ASN A 137 15.43 13.66 10.73
C ASN A 137 16.77 13.74 10.01
N VAL A 138 17.03 12.87 9.02
CA VAL A 138 18.37 12.74 8.40
C VAL A 138 18.45 13.29 6.97
N LEU A 139 17.31 13.50 6.30
CA LEU A 139 17.28 14.01 4.92
C LEU A 139 17.21 15.53 4.89
N PRO A 140 18.21 16.18 4.24
CA PRO A 140 18.11 17.60 3.90
C PRO A 140 16.89 17.87 3.00
N GLU A 141 16.29 19.05 3.09
CA GLU A 141 15.09 19.39 2.33
C GLU A 141 15.21 19.15 0.83
N HIS A 142 16.35 19.50 0.24
CA HIS A 142 16.61 19.34 -1.20
C HIS A 142 16.76 17.87 -1.63
N GLU A 143 16.93 16.93 -0.71
CA GLU A 143 17.02 15.48 -1.00
C GLU A 143 15.69 14.75 -0.79
N ARG A 144 14.73 15.31 -0.07
CA ARG A 144 13.48 14.64 0.33
C ARG A 144 12.66 14.14 -0.86
N GLY A 145 12.57 14.94 -1.94
CA GLY A 145 11.85 14.52 -3.15
C GLY A 145 12.48 13.29 -3.81
N SER A 146 13.81 13.31 -4.00
CA SER A 146 14.54 12.17 -4.55
C SER A 146 14.43 10.93 -3.65
N ALA A 147 14.58 11.12 -2.32
CA ALA A 147 14.49 10.02 -1.37
C ALA A 147 13.10 9.35 -1.37
N ASN A 148 12.01 10.11 -1.41
CA ASN A 148 10.66 9.58 -1.55
C ASN A 148 10.51 8.75 -2.84
N GLY A 149 11.06 9.23 -3.97
CA GLY A 149 11.07 8.47 -5.22
C GLY A 149 11.76 7.10 -5.06
N PHE A 150 12.93 7.06 -4.39
CA PHE A 150 13.64 5.82 -4.11
C PHE A 150 12.88 4.92 -3.12
N MET A 151 12.22 5.48 -2.12
CA MET A 151 11.39 4.77 -1.15
C MET A 151 10.24 4.04 -1.88
N PHE A 152 9.43 4.74 -2.67
CA PHE A 152 8.32 4.13 -3.41
C PHE A 152 8.80 3.12 -4.47
N ALA A 153 9.93 3.37 -5.13
CA ALA A 153 10.55 2.38 -6.02
C ALA A 153 10.98 1.12 -5.25
N GLY A 154 11.54 1.29 -4.05
CA GLY A 154 11.87 0.18 -3.15
C GLY A 154 10.66 -0.64 -2.77
N ALA A 155 9.56 0.01 -2.33
CA ALA A 155 8.30 -0.67 -2.00
C ALA A 155 7.75 -1.47 -3.20
N SER A 156 7.73 -0.88 -4.39
CA SER A 156 7.22 -1.55 -5.60
C SER A 156 8.08 -2.76 -5.99
N ILE A 157 9.40 -2.63 -5.93
CA ILE A 157 10.33 -3.75 -6.19
C ILE A 157 10.17 -4.81 -5.11
N GLY A 158 10.05 -4.42 -3.84
CA GLY A 158 9.76 -5.33 -2.74
C GLY A 158 8.47 -6.12 -2.97
N GLN A 159 7.39 -5.46 -3.35
CA GLN A 159 6.12 -6.13 -3.67
C GLN A 159 6.27 -7.12 -4.84
N THR A 160 7.03 -6.77 -5.87
CA THR A 160 7.32 -7.69 -6.97
C THR A 160 8.12 -8.90 -6.51
N ILE A 161 9.14 -8.70 -5.65
CA ILE A 161 9.93 -9.81 -5.09
C ILE A 161 9.06 -10.73 -4.22
N GLY A 162 8.24 -10.16 -3.33
CA GLY A 162 7.37 -10.92 -2.43
C GLY A 162 6.18 -11.58 -3.12
N GLY A 163 5.63 -10.96 -4.16
CA GLY A 163 4.54 -11.50 -4.96
C GLY A 163 5.03 -12.41 -6.08
N ALA A 164 5.40 -11.80 -7.21
CA ALA A 164 5.83 -12.52 -8.41
C ALA A 164 7.08 -13.38 -8.16
N GLY A 165 8.08 -12.83 -7.45
CA GLY A 165 9.33 -13.57 -7.16
C GLY A 165 9.07 -14.84 -6.34
N VAL A 166 8.21 -14.76 -5.33
CA VAL A 166 7.79 -15.93 -4.54
C VAL A 166 7.05 -16.94 -5.40
N LEU A 167 6.11 -16.51 -6.24
CA LEU A 167 5.38 -17.41 -7.14
C LEU A 167 6.32 -18.09 -8.15
N PHE A 168 7.35 -17.41 -8.67
CA PHE A 168 8.39 -18.08 -9.48
C PHE A 168 9.17 -19.13 -8.68
N LEU A 169 9.46 -18.88 -7.40
CA LEU A 169 10.15 -19.82 -6.55
C LEU A 169 9.33 -21.09 -6.28
N THR A 170 8.00 -21.02 -6.29
CA THR A 170 7.14 -22.20 -6.10
C THR A 170 7.27 -23.23 -7.23
N ALA A 171 7.82 -22.85 -8.38
CA ALA A 171 8.15 -23.80 -9.45
C ALA A 171 9.30 -24.75 -9.09
N VAL A 172 10.17 -24.36 -8.15
CA VAL A 172 11.40 -25.10 -7.80
C VAL A 172 11.46 -25.53 -6.33
N MET A 173 10.58 -25.00 -5.48
CA MET A 173 10.53 -25.35 -4.06
C MET A 173 9.09 -25.34 -3.51
N PRO A 174 8.81 -26.10 -2.42
CA PRO A 174 7.50 -26.07 -1.76
C PRO A 174 7.15 -24.66 -1.26
N PHE A 175 5.85 -24.31 -1.31
CA PHE A 175 5.37 -22.99 -0.86
C PHE A 175 5.83 -22.65 0.57
N ALA A 176 5.80 -23.61 1.50
CA ALA A 176 6.29 -23.40 2.87
C ALA A 176 7.74 -22.91 2.93
N SER A 177 8.60 -23.30 1.99
CA SER A 177 9.99 -22.84 1.94
C SER A 177 10.11 -21.36 1.56
N THR A 178 9.11 -20.77 0.94
CA THR A 178 9.12 -19.36 0.56
C THR A 178 9.06 -18.41 1.77
N TYR A 179 8.52 -18.87 2.91
CA TYR A 179 8.58 -18.12 4.18
C TYR A 179 10.01 -17.88 4.63
N PHE A 180 10.92 -18.86 4.45
CA PHE A 180 12.35 -18.68 4.73
C PHE A 180 12.99 -17.66 3.78
N PHE A 181 12.60 -17.67 2.51
CA PHE A 181 13.09 -16.68 1.54
C PHE A 181 12.69 -15.25 1.95
N VAL A 182 11.42 -15.05 2.31
CA VAL A 182 10.92 -13.74 2.76
C VAL A 182 11.60 -13.32 4.06
N ALA A 183 11.69 -14.22 5.05
CA ALA A 183 12.37 -13.96 6.32
C ALA A 183 13.87 -13.64 6.12
N ALA A 184 14.57 -14.39 5.27
CA ALA A 184 15.98 -14.17 4.95
C ALA A 184 16.19 -12.82 4.24
N SER A 185 15.29 -12.42 3.37
CA SER A 185 15.34 -11.13 2.68
C SER A 185 15.22 -9.96 3.67
N ILE A 186 14.26 -10.03 4.60
CA ILE A 186 14.12 -9.04 5.69
C ILE A 186 15.36 -9.06 6.56
N PHE A 187 15.83 -10.24 6.98
CA PHE A 187 17.01 -10.38 7.84
C PHE A 187 18.30 -9.84 7.19
N ALA A 188 18.47 -10.05 5.88
CA ALA A 188 19.63 -9.49 5.14
C ALA A 188 19.64 -7.96 5.21
N ILE A 189 18.49 -7.31 4.99
CA ILE A 189 18.40 -5.84 5.10
C ILE A 189 18.56 -5.40 6.56
N THR A 190 18.01 -6.13 7.53
CA THR A 190 18.28 -5.90 8.96
C THR A 190 19.77 -5.88 9.26
N LEU A 191 20.50 -6.91 8.78
CA LEU A 191 21.91 -7.10 9.07
C LEU A 191 22.80 -6.06 8.35
N PHE A 192 22.58 -5.85 7.06
CA PHE A 192 23.46 -5.04 6.21
C PHE A 192 23.07 -3.57 6.10
N VAL A 193 21.83 -3.22 6.41
CA VAL A 193 21.34 -1.84 6.35
C VAL A 193 21.04 -1.30 7.75
N VAL A 194 20.10 -1.94 8.49
CA VAL A 194 19.64 -1.39 9.78
C VAL A 194 20.73 -1.39 10.85
N LEU A 195 21.45 -2.49 11.01
CA LEU A 195 22.50 -2.56 12.04
C LEU A 195 23.64 -1.56 11.85
N PRO A 196 24.11 -1.25 10.62
CA PRO A 196 25.15 -0.24 10.42
C PRO A 196 24.68 1.21 10.51
N LEU A 197 23.35 1.50 10.44
CA LEU A 197 22.85 2.88 10.52
C LEU A 197 23.32 3.57 11.80
N ARG A 198 23.77 4.81 11.68
CA ARG A 198 24.19 5.64 12.81
C ARG A 198 23.32 6.89 12.85
N GLU A 199 22.43 6.96 13.83
CA GLU A 199 21.67 8.17 14.09
C GLU A 199 22.52 9.17 14.90
N THR A 200 22.34 10.46 14.60
CA THR A 200 22.97 11.54 15.38
C THR A 200 22.42 11.52 16.80
N ALA A 201 23.29 11.53 17.79
CA ALA A 201 22.89 11.61 19.19
C ALA A 201 22.11 12.92 19.47
N MET A 202 21.11 12.83 20.33
CA MET A 202 20.36 14.02 20.78
C MET A 202 21.28 14.96 21.54
N THR A 203 21.03 16.26 21.37
CA THR A 203 21.57 17.27 22.30
C THR A 203 20.90 17.15 23.66
N ALA A 204 21.55 17.63 24.72
CA ALA A 204 20.96 17.61 26.06
C ALA A 204 19.59 18.34 26.16
N ALA A 205 19.40 19.38 25.35
CA ALA A 205 18.13 20.11 25.26
C ALA A 205 17.03 19.25 24.61
N GLU A 206 17.33 18.58 23.50
CA GLU A 206 16.40 17.65 22.82
C GLU A 206 16.04 16.46 23.71
N ALA A 207 17.01 15.90 24.42
CA ALA A 207 16.79 14.80 25.37
C ALA A 207 15.82 15.20 26.49
N LYS A 208 15.93 16.43 27.02
CA LYS A 208 15.01 16.95 28.03
C LYS A 208 13.59 17.14 27.51
N ILE A 209 13.43 17.69 26.29
CA ILE A 209 12.12 17.83 25.64
C ILE A 209 11.51 16.45 25.37
N HIS A 210 12.32 15.50 24.91
CA HIS A 210 11.87 14.14 24.62
C HIS A 210 11.42 13.41 25.89
N ALA A 211 12.14 13.52 26.99
CA ALA A 211 11.78 12.93 28.29
C ALA A 211 10.46 13.48 28.86
N ALA A 212 10.07 14.71 28.48
CA ALA A 212 8.83 15.34 28.90
C ALA A 212 7.61 14.92 28.05
N ARG A 213 7.80 14.23 26.92
CA ARG A 213 6.69 13.79 26.07
C ARG A 213 5.90 12.66 26.72
N ASN A 214 4.59 12.72 26.54
CA ASN A 214 3.65 11.70 27.00
C ASN A 214 2.81 11.21 25.84
N VAL A 215 2.81 9.89 25.61
CA VAL A 215 2.09 9.24 24.49
C VAL A 215 0.61 9.63 24.47
N ALA A 216 -0.07 9.62 25.61
CA ALA A 216 -1.50 9.93 25.68
C ALA A 216 -1.78 11.40 25.31
N VAL A 217 -0.90 12.32 25.71
CA VAL A 217 -1.02 13.74 25.37
C VAL A 217 -0.79 13.96 23.88
N GLU A 218 0.24 13.36 23.30
CA GLU A 218 0.54 13.48 21.88
C GLU A 218 -0.57 12.86 21.03
N LEU A 219 -1.10 11.71 21.42
CA LEU A 219 -2.23 11.06 20.74
C LEU A 219 -3.49 11.93 20.79
N LYS A 220 -3.83 12.47 21.96
CA LYS A 220 -4.97 13.39 22.13
C LYS A 220 -4.78 14.64 21.28
N ARG A 221 -3.58 15.19 21.26
CA ARG A 221 -3.23 16.35 20.43
C ARG A 221 -3.43 16.03 18.95
N PHE A 222 -2.89 14.90 18.46
CA PHE A 222 -3.06 14.47 17.06
C PHE A 222 -4.53 14.34 16.68
N VAL A 223 -5.33 13.64 17.49
CA VAL A 223 -6.77 13.47 17.24
C VAL A 223 -7.50 14.83 17.21
N SER A 224 -7.18 15.71 18.16
CA SER A 224 -7.77 17.06 18.23
C SER A 224 -7.39 17.92 17.02
N GLU A 225 -6.11 17.91 16.62
CA GLU A 225 -5.63 18.63 15.44
C GLU A 225 -6.27 18.08 14.16
N ALA A 226 -6.34 16.76 13.99
CA ALA A 226 -7.00 16.14 12.87
C ALA A 226 -8.49 16.51 12.80
N TRP A 227 -9.21 16.42 13.94
CA TRP A 227 -10.61 16.82 14.02
C TRP A 227 -10.83 18.27 13.60
N THR A 228 -10.03 19.19 14.17
CA THR A 228 -10.10 20.62 13.84
C THR A 228 -9.76 20.89 12.37
N ALA A 229 -8.76 20.20 11.84
CA ALA A 229 -8.35 20.34 10.44
C ALA A 229 -9.45 19.85 9.48
N PHE A 230 -10.14 18.77 9.79
CA PHE A 230 -11.19 18.21 8.93
C PHE A 230 -12.52 18.98 9.03
N THR A 231 -12.85 19.51 10.20
CA THR A 231 -14.06 20.33 10.40
C THR A 231 -13.85 21.80 10.03
N GLY A 232 -12.62 22.26 9.95
CA GLY A 232 -12.26 23.66 9.71
C GLY A 232 -12.47 24.16 8.28
N SER A 233 -12.62 23.26 7.29
CA SER A 233 -12.90 23.68 5.92
C SER A 233 -13.79 22.67 5.18
N ARG A 234 -14.65 23.20 4.27
CA ARG A 234 -15.50 22.34 3.41
C ARG A 234 -14.65 21.42 2.53
N ALA A 235 -13.54 21.89 2.02
CA ALA A 235 -12.64 21.10 1.18
C ALA A 235 -12.02 19.93 1.95
N ALA A 236 -11.65 20.16 3.22
CA ALA A 236 -11.11 19.10 4.08
C ALA A 236 -12.13 18.01 4.38
N LEU A 237 -13.37 18.39 4.72
CA LEU A 237 -14.45 17.43 4.96
C LEU A 237 -14.79 16.62 3.71
N VAL A 238 -14.88 17.28 2.55
CA VAL A 238 -15.07 16.60 1.25
C VAL A 238 -13.88 15.67 0.96
N GLY A 239 -12.67 16.07 1.31
CA GLY A 239 -11.48 15.21 1.21
C GLY A 239 -11.59 13.92 2.04
N VAL A 240 -12.13 13.98 3.26
CA VAL A 240 -12.42 12.79 4.09
C VAL A 240 -13.39 11.85 3.38
N LEU A 241 -14.52 12.40 2.90
CA LEU A 241 -15.52 11.61 2.18
C LEU A 241 -14.94 11.00 0.89
N ALA A 242 -14.14 11.75 0.14
CA ALA A 242 -13.47 11.26 -1.06
C ALA A 242 -12.40 10.20 -0.74
N ALA A 243 -11.71 10.29 0.40
CA ALA A 243 -10.74 9.29 0.82
C ALA A 243 -11.38 7.98 1.25
N LEU A 244 -12.62 8.04 1.74
CA LEU A 244 -13.41 6.86 2.10
C LEU A 244 -14.12 6.22 0.89
N LEU A 245 -14.07 6.81 -0.30
CA LEU A 245 -14.63 6.21 -1.52
C LEU A 245 -13.53 5.64 -2.41
N PRO A 246 -13.77 4.49 -3.07
CA PRO A 246 -12.85 3.98 -4.07
C PRO A 246 -12.66 5.02 -5.20
N ALA A 247 -11.44 5.15 -5.67
CA ALA A 247 -11.12 5.99 -6.81
C ALA A 247 -10.99 5.12 -8.06
N GLY A 248 -12.10 4.88 -8.74
CA GLY A 248 -12.22 3.95 -9.86
C GLY A 248 -12.47 2.51 -9.40
N ALA A 249 -12.50 1.59 -10.35
CA ALA A 249 -12.65 0.17 -10.06
C ALA A 249 -11.38 -0.37 -9.37
N TYR A 250 -11.54 -1.21 -8.34
CA TYR A 250 -10.43 -1.82 -7.59
C TYR A 250 -10.29 -3.33 -7.80
N ALA A 251 -11.27 -3.96 -8.45
CA ALA A 251 -11.33 -5.40 -8.60
C ALA A 251 -10.10 -6.02 -9.27
N LEU A 252 -9.48 -5.32 -10.24
CA LEU A 252 -8.31 -5.80 -10.98
C LEU A 252 -6.96 -5.47 -10.30
N SER A 253 -6.98 -4.97 -9.05
CA SER A 253 -5.77 -4.65 -8.28
C SER A 253 -5.76 -5.19 -6.86
N LEU A 254 -6.84 -5.84 -6.41
CA LEU A 254 -6.95 -6.40 -5.07
C LEU A 254 -7.11 -7.94 -5.12
N ALA A 255 -7.57 -8.51 -4.01
CA ALA A 255 -7.73 -9.96 -3.84
C ALA A 255 -8.50 -10.64 -4.98
N LEU A 256 -9.47 -9.95 -5.57
CA LEU A 256 -10.33 -10.49 -6.62
C LEU A 256 -9.54 -10.85 -7.89
N GLN A 257 -8.53 -10.04 -8.24
CA GLN A 257 -7.65 -10.32 -9.38
C GLN A 257 -6.89 -11.64 -9.20
N SER A 258 -6.30 -11.87 -8.01
CA SER A 258 -5.56 -13.10 -7.70
C SER A 258 -6.50 -14.31 -7.65
N ASN A 259 -7.70 -14.16 -7.07
CA ASN A 259 -8.72 -15.21 -7.04
C ASN A 259 -9.12 -15.64 -8.46
N LEU A 260 -9.45 -14.67 -9.29
CA LEU A 260 -9.90 -14.92 -10.65
C LEU A 260 -8.79 -15.52 -11.51
N ALA A 261 -7.54 -15.09 -11.34
CA ALA A 261 -6.39 -15.69 -12.03
C ALA A 261 -6.29 -17.21 -11.79
N VAL A 262 -6.41 -17.64 -10.52
CA VAL A 262 -6.38 -19.07 -10.14
C VAL A 262 -7.62 -19.79 -10.67
N GLU A 263 -8.80 -19.19 -10.60
CA GLU A 263 -10.03 -19.79 -11.12
C GLU A 263 -10.01 -19.97 -12.64
N LEU A 264 -9.42 -19.04 -13.36
CA LEU A 264 -9.22 -19.14 -14.81
C LEU A 264 -8.11 -20.12 -15.20
N GLY A 265 -7.46 -20.76 -14.23
CA GLY A 265 -6.49 -21.82 -14.46
C GLY A 265 -5.06 -21.35 -14.69
N LEU A 266 -4.74 -20.09 -14.43
CA LEU A 266 -3.36 -19.60 -14.50
C LEU A 266 -2.50 -20.33 -13.47
N ASP A 267 -1.34 -20.79 -13.89
CA ASP A 267 -0.33 -21.32 -12.99
C ASP A 267 0.44 -20.22 -12.24
N ASP A 268 1.32 -20.62 -11.31
CA ASP A 268 2.08 -19.64 -10.51
C ASP A 268 3.01 -18.78 -11.37
N ASN A 269 3.59 -19.33 -12.43
CA ASN A 269 4.44 -18.59 -13.35
C ASN A 269 3.65 -17.56 -14.16
N GLU A 270 2.46 -17.93 -14.62
CA GLU A 270 1.57 -17.02 -15.37
C GLU A 270 1.07 -15.87 -14.48
N ILE A 271 0.68 -16.17 -13.24
CA ILE A 271 0.30 -15.14 -12.26
C ILE A 271 1.50 -14.23 -11.95
N ALA A 272 2.69 -14.81 -11.77
CA ALA A 272 3.92 -14.04 -11.54
C ALA A 272 4.27 -13.15 -12.72
N GLN A 273 4.15 -13.64 -13.95
CA GLN A 273 4.37 -12.85 -15.17
C GLN A 273 3.36 -11.72 -15.28
N LEU A 274 2.07 -11.98 -15.04
CA LEU A 274 1.03 -10.94 -15.07
C LEU A 274 1.32 -9.83 -14.06
N ASN A 275 1.70 -10.18 -12.82
CA ASN A 275 2.04 -9.20 -11.78
C ASN A 275 3.32 -8.42 -12.12
N LEU A 276 4.36 -9.09 -12.63
CA LEU A 276 5.61 -8.44 -13.04
C LEU A 276 5.36 -7.45 -14.19
N ILE A 277 4.68 -7.87 -15.25
CA ILE A 277 4.33 -7.02 -16.39
C ILE A 277 3.50 -5.82 -15.93
N SER A 278 2.49 -6.06 -15.08
CA SER A 278 1.65 -5.02 -14.50
C SER A 278 2.47 -3.98 -13.74
N THR A 279 3.41 -4.41 -12.89
CA THR A 279 4.27 -3.51 -12.11
C THR A 279 5.23 -2.70 -13.00
N VAL A 280 5.85 -3.36 -13.99
CA VAL A 280 6.76 -2.70 -14.95
C VAL A 280 6.03 -1.65 -15.79
N ILE A 281 4.79 -1.92 -16.15
CA ILE A 281 3.95 -0.96 -16.89
C ILE A 281 3.46 0.15 -15.96
N TYR A 282 2.99 -0.16 -14.77
CA TYR A 282 2.46 0.80 -13.81
C TYR A 282 3.44 1.94 -13.48
N ALA A 283 4.72 1.64 -13.25
CA ALA A 283 5.70 2.60 -12.77
C ALA A 283 5.93 3.82 -13.71
N PRO A 284 6.20 3.66 -15.02
CA PRO A 284 6.36 4.80 -15.93
C PRO A 284 5.07 5.60 -16.10
N PHE A 285 3.89 4.96 -16.01
CA PHE A 285 2.62 5.66 -16.10
C PHE A 285 2.29 6.48 -14.85
N CYS A 286 2.82 6.14 -13.66
CA CYS A 286 2.77 7.01 -12.50
C CYS A 286 3.49 8.35 -12.76
N ILE A 287 4.67 8.30 -13.36
CA ILE A 287 5.46 9.50 -13.70
C ILE A 287 4.72 10.31 -14.75
N LEU A 288 4.24 9.66 -15.82
CA LEU A 288 3.49 10.31 -16.90
C LEU A 288 2.20 10.97 -16.37
N GLY A 289 1.48 10.31 -15.47
CA GLY A 289 0.27 10.85 -14.85
C GLY A 289 0.54 12.14 -14.09
N GLY A 290 1.60 12.19 -13.30
CA GLY A 290 2.06 13.39 -12.62
C GLY A 290 2.30 14.55 -13.59
N PHE A 291 3.09 14.31 -14.64
CA PHE A 291 3.39 15.31 -15.66
C PHE A 291 2.13 15.83 -16.38
N LEU A 292 1.23 14.93 -16.77
CA LEU A 292 -0.03 15.30 -17.40
C LEU A 292 -0.93 16.12 -16.48
N SER A 293 -0.93 15.80 -15.17
CA SER A 293 -1.73 16.52 -14.19
C SER A 293 -1.27 17.96 -13.97
N ASP A 294 0.04 18.18 -14.01
CA ASP A 294 0.60 19.53 -13.87
C ASP A 294 0.26 20.40 -15.11
N ARG A 295 0.19 19.78 -16.30
CA ARG A 295 -0.13 20.50 -17.55
C ARG A 295 -1.63 20.75 -17.73
N PHE A 296 -2.50 19.78 -17.41
CA PHE A 296 -3.94 19.85 -17.74
C PHE A 296 -4.83 20.08 -16.50
N GLY A 297 -4.22 20.16 -15.30
CA GLY A 297 -4.90 20.40 -14.04
C GLY A 297 -5.33 19.11 -13.35
N ARG A 298 -4.92 18.96 -12.07
CA ARG A 298 -5.00 17.72 -11.26
C ARG A 298 -6.40 17.11 -11.21
N ARG A 299 -7.44 17.90 -10.95
CA ARG A 299 -8.82 17.38 -10.80
C ARG A 299 -9.39 16.78 -12.08
N ARG A 300 -9.19 17.46 -13.23
CA ARG A 300 -9.70 16.99 -14.53
C ARG A 300 -8.97 15.73 -14.97
N THR A 301 -7.66 15.73 -14.83
CA THR A 301 -6.80 14.60 -15.19
C THR A 301 -7.08 13.39 -14.31
N LEU A 302 -7.24 13.61 -12.98
CA LEU A 302 -7.65 12.56 -12.06
C LEU A 302 -9.02 11.98 -12.43
N ALA A 303 -10.02 12.84 -12.70
CA ALA A 303 -11.35 12.39 -13.08
C ALA A 303 -11.32 11.51 -14.34
N LEU A 304 -10.57 11.92 -15.35
CA LEU A 304 -10.40 11.16 -16.58
C LEU A 304 -9.78 9.79 -16.33
N PHE A 305 -8.66 9.75 -15.60
CA PHE A 305 -7.94 8.49 -15.40
C PHE A 305 -8.68 7.53 -14.47
N VAL A 306 -9.35 8.04 -13.43
CA VAL A 306 -10.25 7.24 -12.59
C VAL A 306 -11.40 6.65 -13.42
N PHE A 307 -12.02 7.45 -14.29
CA PHE A 307 -13.04 6.94 -15.22
C PHE A 307 -12.49 5.85 -16.15
N LEU A 308 -11.29 6.03 -16.67
CA LEU A 308 -10.66 5.08 -17.59
C LEU A 308 -10.34 3.72 -16.90
N THR A 309 -10.15 3.65 -15.57
CA THR A 309 -9.97 2.36 -14.88
C THR A 309 -11.22 1.47 -14.92
N VAL A 310 -12.37 2.08 -15.08
CA VAL A 310 -13.66 1.38 -15.12
C VAL A 310 -13.85 0.62 -16.43
N LEU A 311 -13.31 1.13 -17.54
CA LEU A 311 -13.52 0.54 -18.86
C LEU A 311 -13.00 -0.89 -19.00
N PRO A 312 -11.75 -1.24 -18.64
CA PRO A 312 -11.27 -2.61 -18.70
C PRO A 312 -12.01 -3.55 -17.73
N THR A 313 -12.44 -3.04 -16.57
CA THR A 313 -13.23 -3.82 -15.61
C THR A 313 -14.61 -4.16 -16.16
N LEU A 314 -15.29 -3.21 -16.79
CA LEU A 314 -16.58 -3.45 -17.45
C LEU A 314 -16.44 -4.36 -18.68
N TRP A 315 -15.37 -4.20 -19.43
CA TRP A 315 -15.09 -5.08 -20.57
C TRP A 315 -14.92 -6.52 -20.10
N LEU A 316 -14.15 -6.76 -19.04
CA LEU A 316 -14.00 -8.09 -18.45
C LEU A 316 -15.35 -8.63 -17.94
N ALA A 317 -16.13 -7.80 -17.23
CA ALA A 317 -17.45 -8.18 -16.73
C ALA A 317 -18.38 -8.66 -17.87
N TRP A 318 -18.39 -7.92 -18.97
CA TRP A 318 -19.18 -8.25 -20.15
C TRP A 318 -18.75 -9.57 -20.79
N VAL A 319 -17.42 -9.80 -20.94
CA VAL A 319 -16.90 -11.05 -21.52
C VAL A 319 -17.17 -12.24 -20.61
N MET A 320 -17.03 -12.07 -19.28
CA MET A 320 -17.37 -13.12 -18.30
C MET A 320 -18.86 -13.50 -18.38
N TRP A 321 -19.73 -12.50 -18.46
CA TRP A 321 -21.17 -12.74 -18.62
C TRP A 321 -21.48 -13.50 -19.91
N LYS A 322 -20.87 -13.11 -21.03
CA LYS A 322 -21.01 -13.80 -22.34
C LYS A 322 -20.45 -15.22 -22.34
N ALA A 323 -19.37 -15.45 -21.61
CA ALA A 323 -18.74 -16.77 -21.47
C ALA A 323 -19.47 -17.69 -20.46
N GLY A 324 -20.51 -17.20 -19.76
CA GLY A 324 -21.19 -17.95 -18.71
C GLY A 324 -20.37 -18.12 -17.43
N TRP A 325 -19.28 -17.35 -17.26
CA TRP A 325 -18.43 -17.36 -16.06
C TRP A 325 -19.02 -16.43 -15.01
N ILE A 326 -20.08 -16.90 -14.34
CA ILE A 326 -20.90 -16.05 -13.45
C ILE A 326 -20.46 -16.22 -11.99
N GLU A 327 -20.48 -17.45 -11.50
CA GLU A 327 -20.21 -17.81 -10.11
C GLU A 327 -18.76 -18.22 -9.89
N PRO A 328 -18.24 -18.10 -8.64
CA PRO A 328 -16.95 -18.66 -8.29
C PRO A 328 -16.90 -20.17 -8.59
N VAL A 329 -15.81 -20.60 -9.20
CA VAL A 329 -15.61 -21.99 -9.58
C VAL A 329 -14.93 -22.74 -8.44
N ASP A 330 -15.46 -23.91 -8.08
CA ASP A 330 -14.71 -24.84 -7.23
C ASP A 330 -13.54 -25.42 -8.02
N ILE A 331 -12.34 -25.00 -7.64
CA ILE A 331 -11.10 -25.41 -8.32
C ILE A 331 -10.77 -26.89 -8.14
N ASN A 332 -11.36 -27.56 -7.15
CA ASN A 332 -11.18 -28.98 -6.85
C ASN A 332 -12.28 -29.84 -7.45
N ALA A 333 -13.28 -29.24 -8.09
CA ALA A 333 -14.37 -30.00 -8.71
C ALA A 333 -13.86 -30.84 -9.89
N PRO A 334 -14.27 -32.13 -10.00
CA PRO A 334 -13.83 -32.98 -11.09
C PRO A 334 -14.30 -32.51 -12.47
N ASN A 335 -15.40 -31.75 -12.52
CA ASN A 335 -15.98 -31.19 -13.76
C ASN A 335 -15.76 -29.68 -13.84
N ARG A 336 -14.60 -29.22 -13.41
CA ARG A 336 -14.25 -27.77 -13.45
C ARG A 336 -14.43 -27.22 -14.87
N PRO A 337 -15.18 -26.13 -15.07
CA PRO A 337 -15.27 -25.49 -16.36
C PRO A 337 -13.90 -24.95 -16.81
N HIS A 338 -13.58 -25.11 -18.08
CA HIS A 338 -12.40 -24.52 -18.68
C HIS A 338 -12.75 -23.14 -19.25
N PRO A 339 -11.97 -22.10 -18.94
CA PRO A 339 -12.21 -20.80 -19.53
C PRO A 339 -11.95 -20.83 -21.02
N SER A 340 -12.75 -20.06 -21.78
CA SER A 340 -12.46 -19.88 -23.19
C SER A 340 -11.16 -19.08 -23.37
N GLN A 341 -10.43 -19.33 -24.48
CA GLN A 341 -9.22 -18.58 -24.80
C GLN A 341 -9.50 -17.05 -24.85
N TRP A 342 -10.68 -16.66 -25.32
CA TRP A 342 -11.11 -15.25 -25.35
C TRP A 342 -11.22 -14.67 -23.93
N LEU A 343 -11.75 -15.40 -22.96
CA LEU A 343 -11.84 -14.95 -21.58
C LEU A 343 -10.45 -14.79 -20.96
N LEU A 344 -9.53 -15.72 -21.20
CA LEU A 344 -8.14 -15.61 -20.72
C LEU A 344 -7.42 -14.40 -21.31
N ILE A 345 -7.50 -14.19 -22.62
CA ILE A 345 -6.90 -13.03 -23.28
C ILE A 345 -7.51 -11.74 -22.72
N THR A 346 -8.83 -11.72 -22.53
CA THR A 346 -9.51 -10.54 -21.96
C THR A 346 -9.06 -10.25 -20.54
N PHE A 347 -8.91 -11.27 -19.70
CA PHE A 347 -8.43 -11.09 -18.32
C PHE A 347 -7.02 -10.48 -18.28
N TRP A 348 -6.09 -11.01 -19.09
CA TRP A 348 -4.74 -10.48 -19.22
C TRP A 348 -4.76 -9.03 -19.71
N ALA A 349 -5.44 -8.77 -20.82
CA ALA A 349 -5.51 -7.45 -21.42
C ALA A 349 -6.19 -6.43 -20.51
N ALA A 350 -7.31 -6.79 -19.90
CA ALA A 350 -8.02 -5.91 -18.97
C ALA A 350 -7.17 -5.56 -17.75
N THR A 351 -6.45 -6.54 -17.16
CA THR A 351 -5.56 -6.31 -16.03
C THR A 351 -4.40 -5.37 -16.42
N ILE A 352 -3.77 -5.57 -17.57
CA ILE A 352 -2.67 -4.72 -18.04
C ILE A 352 -3.16 -3.29 -18.33
N ILE A 353 -4.28 -3.14 -19.06
CA ILE A 353 -4.86 -1.82 -19.37
C ILE A 353 -5.28 -1.09 -18.09
N TYR A 354 -5.87 -1.82 -17.15
CA TYR A 354 -6.22 -1.29 -15.84
C TYR A 354 -4.99 -0.71 -15.12
N ASN A 355 -3.86 -1.45 -15.10
CA ASN A 355 -2.63 -1.00 -14.44
C ASN A 355 -2.02 0.25 -15.10
N ILE A 356 -2.19 0.44 -16.42
CA ILE A 356 -1.83 1.69 -17.10
C ILE A 356 -2.61 2.86 -16.49
N PHE A 357 -3.94 2.75 -16.41
CA PHE A 357 -4.78 3.83 -15.91
C PHE A 357 -4.63 4.03 -14.41
N GLN A 358 -4.41 2.95 -13.65
CA GLN A 358 -4.11 3.02 -12.23
C GLN A 358 -2.82 3.79 -11.98
N GLY A 359 -1.75 3.49 -12.73
CA GLY A 359 -0.50 4.25 -12.66
C GLY A 359 -0.73 5.73 -12.92
N LEU A 360 -1.42 6.07 -14.01
CA LEU A 360 -1.71 7.46 -14.38
C LEU A 360 -2.41 8.25 -13.27
N TYR A 361 -3.34 7.67 -12.51
CA TYR A 361 -4.08 8.42 -11.48
C TYR A 361 -3.44 8.39 -10.09
N TYR A 362 -2.60 7.41 -9.78
CA TYR A 362 -2.15 7.16 -8.40
C TYR A 362 -1.38 8.34 -7.79
N GLY A 363 -0.37 8.85 -8.51
CA GLY A 363 0.40 10.01 -8.06
C GLY A 363 -0.44 11.29 -8.00
N ILE A 364 -1.38 11.46 -8.94
CA ILE A 364 -2.27 12.63 -8.98
C ILE A 364 -3.18 12.67 -7.76
N ARG A 365 -3.69 11.51 -7.32
CA ARG A 365 -4.56 11.42 -6.15
C ARG A 365 -3.86 11.91 -4.88
N ALA A 366 -2.64 11.45 -4.63
CA ALA A 366 -1.86 11.91 -3.49
C ALA A 366 -1.58 13.42 -3.53
N ALA A 367 -1.20 13.95 -4.71
CA ALA A 367 -0.97 15.38 -4.91
C ALA A 367 -2.24 16.22 -4.69
N LEU A 368 -3.42 15.72 -5.10
CA LEU A 368 -4.69 16.42 -4.86
C LEU A 368 -5.01 16.52 -3.36
N TYR A 369 -4.73 15.46 -2.58
CA TYR A 369 -4.89 15.52 -1.12
C TYR A 369 -3.93 16.52 -0.48
N MET A 370 -2.69 16.62 -0.96
CA MET A 370 -1.75 17.67 -0.51
C MET A 370 -2.29 19.06 -0.78
N ASP A 371 -2.90 19.31 -1.96
CA ASP A 371 -3.43 20.63 -2.33
C ASP A 371 -4.58 21.11 -1.44
N ILE A 372 -5.35 20.20 -0.84
CA ILE A 372 -6.47 20.56 0.03
C ILE A 372 -6.09 20.58 1.51
N THR A 373 -4.84 20.26 1.86
CA THR A 373 -4.38 20.37 3.25
C THR A 373 -4.18 21.81 3.66
N THR A 374 -4.46 22.11 4.94
CA THR A 374 -4.21 23.42 5.53
C THR A 374 -2.73 23.50 5.94
N PRO A 375 -1.95 24.51 5.50
CA PRO A 375 -0.50 24.59 5.77
C PRO A 375 -0.11 24.39 7.23
N ALA A 376 -0.88 24.94 8.17
CA ALA A 376 -0.60 24.85 9.61
C ALA A 376 -0.64 23.42 10.19
N VAL A 377 -1.37 22.48 9.54
CA VAL A 377 -1.59 21.11 10.00
C VAL A 377 -1.43 20.09 8.86
N ALA A 378 -0.69 20.49 7.82
CA ALA A 378 -0.60 19.72 6.57
C ALA A 378 -0.13 18.27 6.76
N ALA A 379 0.88 18.05 7.58
CA ALA A 379 1.41 16.70 7.83
C ALA A 379 0.37 15.78 8.49
N THR A 380 -0.28 16.25 9.55
CA THR A 380 -1.34 15.49 10.26
C THR A 380 -2.52 15.19 9.34
N GLN A 381 -2.98 16.20 8.60
CA GLN A 381 -4.13 16.08 7.70
C GLN A 381 -3.84 15.13 6.53
N PHE A 382 -2.66 15.24 5.92
CA PHE A 382 -2.25 14.36 4.83
C PHE A 382 -2.11 12.90 5.30
N THR A 383 -1.45 12.66 6.45
CA THR A 383 -1.33 11.32 7.04
C THR A 383 -2.70 10.70 7.31
N ALA A 384 -3.64 11.49 7.82
CA ALA A 384 -4.99 11.00 8.07
C ALA A 384 -5.73 10.66 6.76
N TYR A 385 -5.59 11.44 5.67
CA TYR A 385 -6.12 11.07 4.36
C TYR A 385 -5.53 9.75 3.86
N MET A 386 -4.21 9.55 3.98
CA MET A 386 -3.56 8.31 3.56
C MET A 386 -4.07 7.11 4.38
N ALA A 387 -4.30 7.30 5.67
CA ALA A 387 -4.89 6.27 6.52
C ALA A 387 -6.33 5.90 6.08
N LEU A 388 -7.15 6.89 5.74
CA LEU A 388 -8.50 6.66 5.22
C LEU A 388 -8.50 5.95 3.85
N LEU A 389 -7.52 6.24 2.98
CA LEU A 389 -7.35 5.51 1.72
C LEU A 389 -7.02 4.03 1.95
N ASN A 390 -6.18 3.70 2.94
CA ASN A 390 -5.90 2.32 3.31
C ASN A 390 -7.14 1.63 3.90
N LEU A 391 -7.94 2.33 4.70
CA LEU A 391 -9.23 1.83 5.18
C LEU A 391 -10.18 1.56 4.01
N CYS A 392 -10.21 2.44 3.00
CA CYS A 392 -10.99 2.23 1.78
C CYS A 392 -10.58 0.96 1.04
N ILE A 393 -9.29 0.70 0.88
CA ILE A 393 -8.78 -0.54 0.28
C ILE A 393 -9.20 -1.76 1.11
N SER A 394 -9.09 -1.68 2.43
CA SER A 394 -9.45 -2.76 3.35
C SER A 394 -10.90 -3.20 3.17
N TYR A 395 -11.87 -2.30 3.32
CA TYR A 395 -13.27 -2.66 3.21
C TYR A 395 -13.65 -3.04 1.77
N THR A 396 -13.01 -2.42 0.75
CA THR A 396 -13.29 -2.74 -0.66
C THR A 396 -12.88 -4.17 -0.98
N SER A 397 -11.69 -4.60 -0.59
CA SER A 397 -11.27 -6.00 -0.77
C SER A 397 -12.22 -7.00 -0.09
N THR A 398 -12.71 -6.64 1.10
CA THR A 398 -13.62 -7.50 1.87
C THR A 398 -14.99 -7.63 1.20
N TRP A 399 -15.63 -6.51 0.83
CA TRP A 399 -16.98 -6.56 0.24
C TRP A 399 -16.97 -7.16 -1.17
N GLN A 400 -15.90 -6.95 -1.96
CA GLN A 400 -15.76 -7.57 -3.28
C GLN A 400 -15.78 -9.09 -3.20
N GLY A 401 -15.01 -9.67 -2.27
CA GLY A 401 -15.00 -11.12 -2.07
C GLY A 401 -16.38 -11.67 -1.69
N TRP A 402 -17.06 -11.00 -0.75
CA TRP A 402 -18.42 -11.34 -0.33
C TRP A 402 -19.45 -11.16 -1.46
N ALA A 403 -19.33 -10.12 -2.27
CA ALA A 403 -20.24 -9.84 -3.37
C ALA A 403 -20.13 -10.91 -4.47
N VAL A 404 -18.90 -11.34 -4.80
CA VAL A 404 -18.68 -12.40 -5.80
C VAL A 404 -19.41 -13.70 -5.43
N GLU A 405 -19.37 -14.10 -4.16
CA GLU A 405 -20.05 -15.32 -3.71
C GLU A 405 -21.60 -15.19 -3.72
N ARG A 406 -22.14 -13.95 -3.69
CA ARG A 406 -23.58 -13.71 -3.63
C ARG A 406 -24.23 -13.33 -4.95
N ILE A 407 -23.54 -12.53 -5.74
CA ILE A 407 -24.08 -11.95 -6.98
C ILE A 407 -23.22 -12.26 -8.21
N GLY A 408 -22.16 -13.03 -8.02
CA GLY A 408 -21.26 -13.46 -9.08
C GLY A 408 -20.25 -12.41 -9.54
N TYR A 409 -19.30 -12.83 -10.37
CA TYR A 409 -18.23 -11.97 -10.88
C TYR A 409 -18.71 -10.79 -11.72
N PRO A 410 -19.52 -10.97 -12.80
CA PRO A 410 -19.90 -9.85 -13.65
C PRO A 410 -20.64 -8.75 -12.90
N SER A 411 -21.56 -9.13 -12.00
CA SER A 411 -22.33 -8.17 -11.19
C SER A 411 -21.44 -7.44 -10.18
N THR A 412 -20.47 -8.14 -9.58
CA THR A 412 -19.51 -7.54 -8.65
C THR A 412 -18.59 -6.55 -9.36
N LEU A 413 -18.08 -6.88 -10.55
CA LEU A 413 -17.24 -5.99 -11.35
C LEU A 413 -18.03 -4.74 -11.81
N LEU A 414 -19.30 -4.90 -12.16
CA LEU A 414 -20.19 -3.78 -12.48
C LEU A 414 -20.41 -2.88 -11.26
N LEU A 415 -20.73 -3.49 -10.09
CA LEU A 415 -20.94 -2.75 -8.86
C LEU A 415 -19.67 -2.01 -8.41
N ASP A 416 -18.51 -2.65 -8.47
CA ASP A 416 -17.20 -2.04 -8.18
C ASP A 416 -16.94 -0.83 -9.07
N SER A 417 -17.24 -0.95 -10.36
CA SER A 417 -17.13 0.13 -11.33
C SER A 417 -18.04 1.31 -11.02
N ILE A 418 -19.29 1.06 -10.66
CA ILE A 418 -20.27 2.11 -10.29
C ILE A 418 -19.84 2.80 -9.00
N VAL A 419 -19.51 2.04 -7.95
CA VAL A 419 -19.07 2.59 -6.66
C VAL A 419 -17.79 3.40 -6.82
N GLY A 420 -16.85 2.94 -7.65
CA GLY A 420 -15.62 3.63 -7.96
C GLY A 420 -15.79 4.99 -8.64
N LEU A 421 -16.91 5.21 -9.31
CA LEU A 421 -17.22 6.50 -9.94
C LEU A 421 -17.84 7.51 -8.99
N PHE A 422 -18.40 7.09 -7.83
CA PHE A 422 -19.00 8.04 -6.89
C PHE A 422 -18.01 9.07 -6.35
N GLY A 423 -16.74 8.68 -6.19
CA GLY A 423 -15.67 9.61 -5.81
C GLY A 423 -15.51 10.79 -6.77
N LEU A 424 -15.84 10.62 -8.05
CA LEU A 424 -15.76 11.68 -9.06
C LEU A 424 -16.73 12.83 -8.77
N LEU A 425 -17.88 12.57 -8.17
CA LEU A 425 -18.87 13.58 -7.81
C LEU A 425 -18.35 14.55 -6.75
N LEU A 426 -17.36 14.14 -5.96
CA LEU A 426 -16.75 14.96 -4.92
C LEU A 426 -15.58 15.83 -5.44
N LEU A 427 -14.94 15.46 -6.55
CA LEU A 427 -13.78 16.16 -7.09
C LEU A 427 -14.01 17.66 -7.36
N PRO A 428 -15.17 18.13 -7.90
CA PRO A 428 -15.42 19.55 -8.09
C PRO A 428 -15.44 20.35 -6.77
N LEU A 429 -15.75 19.69 -5.65
CA LEU A 429 -15.84 20.28 -4.31
C LEU A 429 -14.49 20.32 -3.58
N MET A 430 -13.51 19.50 -4.01
CA MET A 430 -12.15 19.47 -3.48
C MET A 430 -11.34 20.65 -4.03
N ARG A 431 -11.66 21.87 -3.60
CA ARG A 431 -10.94 23.08 -4.02
C ARG A 431 -9.95 23.50 -2.93
N PRO A 432 -8.69 23.82 -3.28
CA PRO A 432 -7.76 24.34 -2.29
C PRO A 432 -8.34 25.59 -1.61
N PRO A 433 -8.04 25.81 -0.31
CA PRO A 433 -8.45 27.03 0.38
C PRO A 433 -7.93 28.24 -0.40
N ARG A 434 -8.79 29.25 -0.59
CA ARG A 434 -8.37 30.51 -1.22
C ARG A 434 -7.38 31.22 -0.27
N PRO A 435 -6.22 31.70 -0.77
CA PRO A 435 -5.35 32.52 0.06
C PRO A 435 -6.16 33.69 0.63
N LYS A 436 -6.02 33.98 1.90
CA LYS A 436 -6.62 35.18 2.49
C LYS A 436 -6.03 36.41 1.79
N ALA A 437 -6.85 37.41 1.52
CA ALA A 437 -6.52 38.58 0.70
C ALA A 437 -5.24 39.34 1.10
N GLY A 438 -4.64 39.08 2.25
CA GLY A 438 -3.36 39.65 2.69
C GLY A 438 -2.11 38.82 2.38
N GLU A 439 -2.27 37.49 2.10
CA GLU A 439 -1.12 36.61 1.83
C GLU A 439 -0.74 36.58 0.33
N ALA A 440 -1.67 36.94 -0.53
CA ALA A 440 -1.44 37.04 -1.98
C ALA A 440 -0.48 38.23 -2.32
N THR A 441 -0.45 39.27 -1.51
CA THR A 441 0.42 40.44 -1.72
C THR A 441 1.87 40.16 -1.28
N ALA A 442 2.09 39.30 -0.28
CA ALA A 442 3.42 38.93 0.18
C ALA A 442 4.14 37.98 -0.79
N ALA A 443 3.41 37.06 -1.42
CA ALA A 443 3.97 36.12 -2.40
C ALA A 443 4.32 36.80 -3.74
N ALA A 444 3.63 37.87 -4.11
CA ALA A 444 3.91 38.65 -5.34
C ALA A 444 5.12 39.62 -5.18
N VAL A 445 5.60 39.84 -3.96
CA VAL A 445 6.77 40.69 -3.68
C VAL A 445 8.07 39.87 -3.62
N THR A 446 7.97 38.54 -3.52
CA THR A 446 9.13 37.60 -3.38
C THR A 446 9.35 36.73 -4.62
N ALA A 447 8.57 36.88 -5.70
CA ALA A 447 8.74 36.27 -6.99
C ALA A 447 9.26 37.28 -8.01
#